data_775f0868f727f1c36b9a639bf270e1ab
#
_entry.id   775f0868f727f1c36b9a639bf270e1ab
#
_cell.length_a   1.000
_cell.length_b   1.000
_cell.length_c   1.000
_cell.angle_alpha   90.00
_cell.angle_beta   90.00
_cell.angle_gamma   90.00
#
_symmetry.space_group_name_H-M   'P 1'
#
loop_
_entity.id
_entity.type
_entity.pdbx_description
1 polymer ?
#
loop_
_entity_poly.entity_id
_entity_poly.type
_entity_poly.pdbx_seq_one_letter_code
_entity_poly.pdbx_strand_id
1 'polypeptide(L)'
;MRYITIEGGTPLRGEVAVQGAKNSVLPILAATLLSGDMCRIEGCPHLSDVDSAADILRYLGCAVQWDGDDLLVDSTTLTRCDIPQTLMRRMRSSVIFLGAILARCGWAELSYPGGCELGPRPIDLHLAALRALGADIDDAGGTLRCRARRLTGCQIVLATPSVGATENAMLAACGAEGETVICNAAREPEIADLQAFLCAMGAEVRGAGGSVITVSPKRPLHGCVHRVIPDRIVAATYLCAAAAAGGEVTLRNTEHRHLAAVTTVLDQAGCGVRCGEGYIQLVRTGPLRAVPPVRTAPYPGFPTDCQAILMAALLQAQGTTVFVENIFQSRYRHVPELARMGADIRTEGRVAVVCGTERLHGTEVVATDLRGGAALAVAGLAAEGVTTVQGIGHIQRGYADLAGDLRALGARITEQ
;
A
#
# COMPACT_ATOMS: atom_id res chain seq x y z
N MET A 1 -4.16 -15.67 20.59
CA MET A 1 -3.86 -15.02 19.29
C MET A 1 -5.13 -14.33 18.84
N ARG A 2 -5.05 -13.11 18.33
CA ARG A 2 -6.24 -12.44 17.76
C ARG A 2 -6.62 -13.12 16.45
N TYR A 3 -7.93 -13.28 16.20
CA TYR A 3 -8.48 -13.87 14.98
C TYR A 3 -9.82 -13.24 14.63
N ILE A 4 -10.24 -13.37 13.39
CA ILE A 4 -11.57 -13.02 12.94
C ILE A 4 -12.34 -14.30 12.57
N THR A 5 -13.62 -14.32 12.91
CA THR A 5 -14.56 -15.39 12.57
C THR A 5 -15.61 -14.85 11.60
N ILE A 6 -15.82 -15.51 10.48
CA ILE A 6 -16.71 -15.10 9.40
C ILE A 6 -17.72 -16.23 9.15
N GLU A 7 -19.00 -15.95 9.28
CA GLU A 7 -20.09 -16.83 8.81
C GLU A 7 -20.44 -16.41 7.38
N GLY A 8 -20.09 -17.24 6.40
CA GLY A 8 -20.25 -16.93 4.99
C GLY A 8 -21.68 -17.09 4.47
N GLY A 9 -21.87 -16.86 3.17
CA GLY A 9 -23.15 -17.04 2.48
C GLY A 9 -24.16 -15.90 2.66
N THR A 10 -23.78 -14.79 3.31
CA THR A 10 -24.64 -13.62 3.44
C THR A 10 -24.25 -12.57 2.39
N PRO A 11 -25.14 -12.20 1.46
CA PRO A 11 -24.88 -11.12 0.51
C PRO A 11 -24.61 -9.79 1.21
N LEU A 12 -23.59 -9.07 0.75
CA LEU A 12 -23.23 -7.76 1.32
C LEU A 12 -24.16 -6.67 0.81
N ARG A 13 -24.59 -5.80 1.71
CA ARG A 13 -25.42 -4.63 1.39
C ARG A 13 -25.08 -3.47 2.32
N GLY A 14 -25.01 -2.27 1.77
CA GLY A 14 -24.78 -1.08 2.57
C GLY A 14 -23.76 -0.16 1.98
N GLU A 15 -23.29 0.74 2.83
CA GLU A 15 -22.35 1.79 2.46
C GLU A 15 -21.23 1.87 3.51
N VAL A 16 -19.99 2.07 3.05
CA VAL A 16 -18.83 2.29 3.90
C VAL A 16 -17.92 3.36 3.31
N ALA A 17 -17.31 4.18 4.16
CA ALA A 17 -16.31 5.15 3.75
C ALA A 17 -14.92 4.50 3.74
N VAL A 18 -14.17 4.70 2.66
CA VAL A 18 -12.82 4.17 2.53
C VAL A 18 -11.84 5.03 3.32
N GLN A 19 -10.98 4.40 4.11
CA GLN A 19 -9.91 5.02 4.89
C GLN A 19 -8.86 5.70 4.00
N GLY A 20 -8.00 6.54 4.59
CA GLY A 20 -6.82 7.10 3.92
C GLY A 20 -5.82 6.04 3.48
N ALA A 21 -5.07 6.34 2.41
CA ALA A 21 -4.16 5.38 1.79
C ALA A 21 -2.88 5.17 2.62
N LYS A 22 -2.68 3.93 3.09
CA LYS A 22 -1.45 3.53 3.79
C LYS A 22 -0.19 3.89 3.00
N ASN A 23 -0.19 3.52 1.73
CA ASN A 23 0.99 3.69 0.88
C ASN A 23 1.25 5.16 0.51
N SER A 24 0.29 6.05 0.76
CA SER A 24 0.45 7.49 0.63
C SER A 24 0.92 8.14 1.93
N VAL A 25 0.33 7.77 3.06
CA VAL A 25 0.67 8.38 4.34
C VAL A 25 2.11 8.11 4.76
N LEU A 26 2.67 6.94 4.46
CA LEU A 26 4.04 6.59 4.89
C LEU A 26 5.13 7.50 4.29
N PRO A 27 5.19 7.75 2.95
CA PRO A 27 6.12 8.72 2.39
C PRO A 27 5.83 10.16 2.81
N ILE A 28 4.56 10.54 3.04
CA ILE A 28 4.19 11.86 3.56
C ILE A 28 4.75 12.05 4.97
N LEU A 29 4.65 11.04 5.85
CA LEU A 29 5.24 11.09 7.18
C LEU A 29 6.76 11.24 7.14
N ALA A 30 7.43 10.55 6.21
CA ALA A 30 8.88 10.78 6.01
C ALA A 30 9.17 12.21 5.51
N ALA A 31 8.32 12.75 4.64
CA ALA A 31 8.46 14.10 4.09
C ALA A 31 8.32 15.20 5.15
N THR A 32 7.59 14.98 6.26
CA THR A 32 7.45 15.96 7.34
C THR A 32 8.81 16.37 7.96
N LEU A 33 9.82 15.50 7.86
CA LEU A 33 11.17 15.81 8.33
C LEU A 33 11.82 16.99 7.58
N LEU A 34 11.36 17.26 6.35
CA LEU A 34 11.98 18.27 5.49
C LEU A 34 11.66 19.72 5.91
N SER A 35 10.51 19.95 6.58
CA SER A 35 10.05 21.31 6.92
C SER A 35 10.79 21.93 8.09
N GLY A 36 11.11 21.15 9.12
CA GLY A 36 11.50 21.72 10.42
C GLY A 36 10.39 22.56 11.06
N ASP A 37 9.12 22.17 10.86
CA ASP A 37 7.90 22.87 11.29
C ASP A 37 6.78 21.83 11.55
N MET A 38 5.59 22.28 11.93
CA MET A 38 4.45 21.40 12.19
C MET A 38 3.68 21.12 10.91
N CYS A 39 3.42 19.82 10.66
CA CYS A 39 2.51 19.34 9.62
C CYS A 39 1.29 18.67 10.23
N ARG A 40 0.10 18.87 9.64
CA ARG A 40 -1.14 18.15 9.96
C ARG A 40 -1.52 17.26 8.80
N ILE A 41 -1.61 15.96 9.06
CA ILE A 41 -1.98 14.95 8.07
C ILE A 41 -3.43 14.51 8.36
N GLU A 42 -4.38 15.03 7.58
CA GLU A 42 -5.80 14.76 7.73
C GLU A 42 -6.20 13.41 7.13
N GLY A 43 -7.14 12.72 7.80
CA GLY A 43 -7.64 11.41 7.35
C GLY A 43 -6.55 10.33 7.37
N CYS A 44 -5.61 10.44 8.29
CA CYS A 44 -4.54 9.47 8.49
C CYS A 44 -5.11 8.18 9.09
N PRO A 45 -4.95 7.00 8.45
CA PRO A 45 -5.54 5.77 8.95
C PRO A 45 -4.79 5.23 10.17
N HIS A 46 -5.53 4.72 11.16
CA HIS A 46 -4.98 4.05 12.35
C HIS A 46 -4.48 2.64 12.00
N LEU A 47 -3.22 2.53 11.59
CA LEU A 47 -2.59 1.29 11.13
C LEU A 47 -1.30 1.03 11.90
N SER A 48 -0.96 -0.24 12.14
CA SER A 48 0.29 -0.59 12.81
C SER A 48 1.55 -0.16 12.03
N ASP A 49 1.46 -0.04 10.69
CA ASP A 49 2.55 0.52 9.88
C ASP A 49 2.67 2.05 10.09
N VAL A 50 1.56 2.76 10.28
CA VAL A 50 1.55 4.21 10.61
C VAL A 50 2.10 4.44 12.02
N ASP A 51 1.70 3.63 12.99
CA ASP A 51 2.25 3.67 14.35
C ASP A 51 3.76 3.44 14.34
N SER A 52 4.23 2.50 13.52
CA SER A 52 5.67 2.24 13.36
C SER A 52 6.41 3.44 12.74
N ALA A 53 5.81 4.13 11.78
CA ALA A 53 6.37 5.36 11.22
C ALA A 53 6.37 6.50 12.25
N ALA A 54 5.30 6.66 13.03
CA ALA A 54 5.21 7.61 14.12
C ALA A 54 6.29 7.36 15.20
N ASP A 55 6.54 6.09 15.52
CA ASP A 55 7.60 5.72 16.47
C ASP A 55 9.00 6.04 15.92
N ILE A 56 9.23 5.89 14.61
CA ILE A 56 10.47 6.33 13.96
C ILE A 56 10.61 7.86 14.11
N LEU A 57 9.58 8.62 13.80
CA LEU A 57 9.60 10.08 13.93
C LEU A 57 9.87 10.52 15.38
N ARG A 58 9.21 9.90 16.38
CA ARG A 58 9.48 10.16 17.80
C ARG A 58 10.91 9.83 18.19
N TYR A 59 11.44 8.70 17.71
CA TYR A 59 12.84 8.31 17.95
C TYR A 59 13.82 9.32 17.34
N LEU A 60 13.50 9.88 16.18
CA LEU A 60 14.30 10.93 15.55
C LEU A 60 14.24 12.28 16.30
N GLY A 61 13.33 12.42 17.27
CA GLY A 61 13.15 13.60 18.11
C GLY A 61 11.97 14.49 17.71
N CYS A 62 11.10 14.04 16.79
CA CYS A 62 9.89 14.77 16.43
C CYS A 62 8.80 14.60 17.49
N ALA A 63 7.96 15.63 17.71
CA ALA A 63 6.72 15.46 18.44
C ALA A 63 5.63 14.93 17.50
N VAL A 64 4.99 13.82 17.88
CA VAL A 64 3.93 13.18 17.08
C VAL A 64 2.73 12.90 17.93
N GLN A 65 1.57 13.45 17.55
CA GLN A 65 0.33 13.38 18.31
C GLN A 65 -0.85 13.11 17.39
N TRP A 66 -1.78 12.24 17.81
CA TRP A 66 -3.08 12.06 17.19
C TRP A 66 -4.07 13.14 17.65
N ASP A 67 -4.87 13.64 16.73
CA ASP A 67 -6.02 14.52 16.94
C ASP A 67 -7.21 13.96 16.16
N GLY A 68 -7.94 13.03 16.76
CA GLY A 68 -8.96 12.22 16.07
C GLY A 68 -8.30 11.35 14.99
N ASP A 69 -8.77 11.49 13.75
CA ASP A 69 -8.23 10.78 12.58
C ASP A 69 -7.09 11.56 11.90
N ASP A 70 -6.60 12.63 12.52
CA ASP A 70 -5.49 13.41 11.97
C ASP A 70 -4.22 13.16 12.79
N LEU A 71 -3.08 13.14 12.11
CA LEU A 71 -1.77 13.01 12.74
C LEU A 71 -0.98 14.32 12.62
N LEU A 72 -0.62 14.88 13.78
CA LEU A 72 0.23 16.06 13.87
C LEU A 72 1.68 15.64 14.05
N VAL A 73 2.57 16.19 13.22
CA VAL A 73 4.01 15.93 13.29
C VAL A 73 4.76 17.27 13.34
N ASP A 74 5.45 17.51 14.44
CA ASP A 74 6.36 18.65 14.60
C ASP A 74 7.81 18.17 14.52
N SER A 75 8.52 18.56 13.48
CA SER A 75 9.91 18.19 13.22
C SER A 75 10.92 19.29 13.59
N THR A 76 10.50 20.33 14.35
CA THR A 76 11.39 21.40 14.84
C THR A 76 12.49 20.86 15.75
N THR A 77 12.18 19.82 16.54
CA THR A 77 13.05 19.23 17.56
C THR A 77 13.80 17.98 17.08
N LEU A 78 13.98 17.82 15.77
CA LEU A 78 14.78 16.72 15.20
C LEU A 78 16.20 16.73 15.76
N THR A 79 16.62 15.63 16.40
CA THR A 79 17.93 15.53 17.07
C THR A 79 18.74 14.32 16.59
N ARG A 80 18.13 13.37 15.91
CA ARG A 80 18.78 12.12 15.46
C ARG A 80 18.63 11.94 13.97
N CYS A 81 19.62 11.24 13.39
CA CYS A 81 19.66 10.92 11.96
C CYS A 81 19.96 9.42 11.74
N ASP A 82 19.73 8.60 12.77
CA ASP A 82 19.88 7.15 12.74
C ASP A 82 18.54 6.44 13.02
N ILE A 83 18.33 5.27 12.44
CA ILE A 83 17.17 4.41 12.75
C ILE A 83 17.67 3.01 13.12
N PRO A 84 17.45 2.57 14.38
CA PRO A 84 17.94 1.29 14.86
C PRO A 84 17.19 0.11 14.24
N GLN A 85 17.81 -1.07 14.25
CA GLN A 85 17.28 -2.30 13.68
C GLN A 85 15.89 -2.67 14.22
N THR A 86 15.64 -2.41 15.50
CA THR A 86 14.36 -2.70 16.14
C THR A 86 13.19 -1.96 15.52
N LEU A 87 13.39 -0.73 15.07
CA LEU A 87 12.39 0.06 14.35
C LEU A 87 12.36 -0.30 12.86
N MET A 88 13.53 -0.46 12.20
CA MET A 88 13.61 -0.84 10.79
C MET A 88 12.92 -2.17 10.48
N ARG A 89 12.93 -3.12 11.41
CA ARG A 89 12.30 -4.44 11.22
C ARG A 89 10.78 -4.43 11.36
N ARG A 90 10.20 -3.45 12.05
CA ARG A 90 8.75 -3.36 12.27
C ARG A 90 7.99 -3.01 10.98
N MET A 91 8.62 -2.21 10.12
CA MET A 91 8.02 -1.77 8.87
C MET A 91 9.08 -1.76 7.77
N ARG A 92 8.90 -2.62 6.75
CA ARG A 92 9.88 -2.71 5.65
C ARG A 92 10.07 -1.41 4.86
N SER A 93 8.99 -0.64 4.67
CA SER A 93 9.02 0.66 4.00
C SER A 93 9.79 1.73 4.75
N SER A 94 10.32 1.44 5.96
CA SER A 94 11.12 2.38 6.74
C SER A 94 12.35 2.93 6.01
N VAL A 95 12.84 2.23 4.96
CA VAL A 95 13.91 2.76 4.09
C VAL A 95 13.54 4.08 3.41
N ILE A 96 12.25 4.43 3.30
CA ILE A 96 11.78 5.68 2.71
C ILE A 96 12.23 6.91 3.51
N PHE A 97 12.49 6.75 4.81
CA PHE A 97 13.01 7.82 5.65
C PHE A 97 14.43 8.25 5.25
N LEU A 98 15.19 7.40 4.55
CA LEU A 98 16.58 7.64 4.20
C LEU A 98 16.78 8.93 3.41
N GLY A 99 15.96 9.14 2.35
CA GLY A 99 16.05 10.34 1.51
C GLY A 99 15.74 11.62 2.28
N ALA A 100 14.71 11.60 3.13
CA ALA A 100 14.31 12.75 3.93
C ALA A 100 15.37 13.09 5.02
N ILE A 101 15.89 12.08 5.74
CA ILE A 101 16.94 12.29 6.74
C ILE A 101 18.19 12.84 6.08
N LEU A 102 18.62 12.26 4.95
CA LEU A 102 19.80 12.70 4.24
C LEU A 102 19.66 14.15 3.74
N ALA A 103 18.49 14.52 3.20
CA ALA A 103 18.19 15.87 2.76
C ALA A 103 18.19 16.90 3.91
N ARG A 104 17.70 16.49 5.08
CA ARG A 104 17.57 17.36 6.26
C ARG A 104 18.87 17.51 7.04
N CYS A 105 19.62 16.40 7.23
CA CYS A 105 20.75 16.31 8.15
C CYS A 105 22.10 16.22 7.45
N GLY A 106 22.15 15.90 6.16
CA GLY A 106 23.40 15.65 5.43
C GLY A 106 24.06 14.31 5.76
N TRP A 107 23.51 13.53 6.69
CA TRP A 107 23.94 12.17 6.98
C TRP A 107 22.78 11.33 7.52
N ALA A 108 22.84 10.01 7.33
CA ALA A 108 21.88 9.06 7.85
C ALA A 108 22.55 7.71 8.13
N GLU A 109 22.15 7.06 9.23
CA GLU A 109 22.57 5.68 9.51
C GLU A 109 21.33 4.83 9.77
N LEU A 110 21.09 3.82 8.92
CA LEU A 110 19.94 2.92 9.00
C LEU A 110 20.42 1.48 9.00
N SER A 111 19.85 0.65 9.85
CA SER A 111 20.02 -0.80 9.70
C SER A 111 19.34 -1.27 8.42
N TYR A 112 19.90 -2.29 7.78
CA TYR A 112 19.26 -2.88 6.59
C TYR A 112 17.82 -3.29 6.90
N PRO A 113 16.84 -2.97 6.03
CA PRO A 113 15.46 -3.41 6.24
C PRO A 113 15.41 -4.93 6.24
N GLY A 114 14.69 -5.51 7.21
CA GLY A 114 14.56 -6.96 7.35
C GLY A 114 14.01 -7.62 6.10
N GLY A 115 14.13 -8.95 6.01
CA GLY A 115 13.57 -9.77 4.94
C GLY A 115 12.06 -9.57 4.78
N CYS A 116 11.53 -9.82 3.58
CA CYS A 116 10.10 -9.78 3.31
C CYS A 116 9.58 -11.18 3.02
N GLU A 117 8.42 -11.50 3.53
CA GLU A 117 7.72 -12.75 3.27
C GLU A 117 7.39 -12.96 1.78
N LEU A 118 7.28 -11.88 1.02
CA LEU A 118 7.02 -11.88 -0.42
C LEU A 118 8.27 -12.07 -1.29
N GLY A 119 9.43 -12.35 -0.69
CA GLY A 119 10.71 -12.56 -1.37
C GLY A 119 11.67 -11.36 -1.25
N PRO A 120 12.84 -11.45 -1.91
CA PRO A 120 13.84 -10.38 -1.90
C PRO A 120 13.25 -9.08 -2.44
N ARG A 121 13.51 -7.99 -1.73
CA ARG A 121 13.19 -6.63 -2.19
C ARG A 121 14.46 -5.80 -2.08
N PRO A 122 15.31 -5.84 -3.10
CA PRO A 122 16.55 -5.05 -3.10
C PRO A 122 16.23 -3.56 -2.99
N ILE A 123 17.12 -2.82 -2.35
CA ILE A 123 17.03 -1.36 -2.21
C ILE A 123 18.04 -0.66 -3.12
N ASP A 124 18.59 -1.39 -4.08
CA ASP A 124 19.61 -0.94 -5.02
C ASP A 124 19.18 0.30 -5.80
N LEU A 125 17.91 0.38 -6.24
CA LEU A 125 17.37 1.55 -6.92
C LEU A 125 17.30 2.78 -6.02
N HIS A 126 17.00 2.60 -4.71
CA HIS A 126 17.04 3.69 -3.73
C HIS A 126 18.47 4.22 -3.59
N LEU A 127 19.43 3.30 -3.40
CA LEU A 127 20.83 3.68 -3.21
C LEU A 127 21.44 4.31 -4.49
N ALA A 128 21.09 3.77 -5.66
CA ALA A 128 21.50 4.33 -6.94
C ALA A 128 21.00 5.78 -7.13
N ALA A 129 19.74 6.06 -6.80
CA ALA A 129 19.17 7.40 -6.87
C ALA A 129 19.87 8.37 -5.92
N LEU A 130 20.14 7.96 -4.68
CA LEU A 130 20.83 8.80 -3.71
C LEU A 130 22.31 9.03 -4.07
N ARG A 131 23.00 8.01 -4.60
CA ARG A 131 24.38 8.17 -5.13
C ARG A 131 24.42 9.15 -6.30
N ALA A 132 23.44 9.12 -7.19
CA ALA A 132 23.33 10.07 -8.30
C ALA A 132 23.21 11.51 -7.81
N LEU A 133 22.51 11.75 -6.70
CA LEU A 133 22.42 13.06 -6.03
C LEU A 133 23.71 13.46 -5.28
N GLY A 134 24.74 12.60 -5.27
CA GLY A 134 26.04 12.90 -4.64
C GLY A 134 26.20 12.34 -3.22
N ALA A 135 25.34 11.42 -2.79
CA ALA A 135 25.53 10.74 -1.52
C ALA A 135 26.66 9.69 -1.59
N ASP A 136 27.57 9.73 -0.61
CA ASP A 136 28.50 8.64 -0.31
C ASP A 136 27.79 7.62 0.58
N ILE A 137 27.73 6.36 0.12
CA ILE A 137 26.96 5.30 0.77
C ILE A 137 27.85 4.09 1.01
N ASP A 138 28.08 3.79 2.27
CA ASP A 138 28.64 2.53 2.75
C ASP A 138 27.49 1.62 3.18
N ASP A 139 27.34 0.48 2.52
CA ASP A 139 26.31 -0.53 2.76
C ASP A 139 26.89 -1.86 3.30
N ALA A 140 28.11 -1.84 3.81
CA ALA A 140 28.77 -3.00 4.40
C ALA A 140 28.21 -3.34 5.80
N GLY A 141 28.23 -4.63 6.14
CA GLY A 141 27.96 -5.09 7.51
C GLY A 141 26.51 -4.97 7.98
N GLY A 142 25.54 -4.86 7.08
CA GLY A 142 24.11 -4.82 7.43
C GLY A 142 23.60 -3.48 7.94
N THR A 143 24.41 -2.43 7.80
CA THR A 143 24.06 -1.03 8.15
C THR A 143 24.34 -0.14 6.95
N LEU A 144 23.38 0.73 6.63
CA LEU A 144 23.52 1.76 5.61
C LEU A 144 24.05 3.02 6.28
N ARG A 145 25.23 3.47 5.90
CA ARG A 145 25.78 4.78 6.31
C ARG A 145 25.85 5.66 5.10
N CYS A 146 25.03 6.70 5.09
CA CYS A 146 24.91 7.63 3.99
C CYS A 146 25.38 9.01 4.45
N ARG A 147 26.23 9.64 3.63
CA ARG A 147 26.72 11.00 3.88
C ARG A 147 26.63 11.82 2.61
N ALA A 148 26.14 13.03 2.73
CA ALA A 148 26.17 13.99 1.65
C ALA A 148 26.58 15.34 2.21
N ARG A 149 27.77 15.77 1.87
CA ARG A 149 28.18 17.14 2.20
C ARG A 149 27.23 18.16 1.59
N ARG A 150 26.69 17.80 0.40
CA ARG A 150 25.75 18.58 -0.39
C ARG A 150 25.09 17.63 -1.38
N LEU A 151 23.79 17.58 -1.40
CA LEU A 151 23.06 16.92 -2.47
C LEU A 151 22.98 17.87 -3.67
N THR A 152 23.20 17.37 -4.88
CA THR A 152 23.21 18.15 -6.11
C THR A 152 22.17 17.60 -7.08
N GLY A 153 21.33 18.48 -7.63
CA GLY A 153 20.34 18.12 -8.63
C GLY A 153 20.96 17.50 -9.87
N CYS A 154 20.32 16.47 -10.38
CA CYS A 154 20.82 15.69 -11.51
C CYS A 154 19.67 14.97 -12.24
N GLN A 155 20.00 14.31 -13.33
CA GLN A 155 19.09 13.37 -13.97
C GLN A 155 19.27 11.97 -13.35
N ILE A 156 18.18 11.41 -12.83
CA ILE A 156 18.10 10.05 -12.29
C ILE A 156 17.27 9.21 -13.25
N VAL A 157 17.79 8.07 -13.71
CA VAL A 157 17.05 7.14 -14.55
C VAL A 157 16.86 5.84 -13.77
N LEU A 158 15.62 5.52 -13.40
CA LEU A 158 15.31 4.27 -12.73
C LEU A 158 15.25 3.13 -13.77
N ALA A 159 15.96 2.03 -13.53
CA ALA A 159 15.97 0.88 -14.42
C ALA A 159 14.55 0.26 -14.58
N THR A 160 13.77 0.31 -13.52
CA THR A 160 12.35 -0.09 -13.51
C THR A 160 11.54 0.90 -12.67
N PRO A 161 10.25 1.13 -12.97
CA PRO A 161 9.40 1.94 -12.10
C PRO A 161 9.34 1.34 -10.70
N SER A 162 9.86 2.05 -9.71
CA SER A 162 9.86 1.63 -8.31
C SER A 162 9.25 2.74 -7.45
N VAL A 163 8.15 2.43 -6.78
CA VAL A 163 7.44 3.37 -5.90
C VAL A 163 8.40 3.92 -4.85
N GLY A 164 8.99 3.06 -4.02
CA GLY A 164 9.85 3.50 -2.94
C GLY A 164 11.12 4.22 -3.39
N ALA A 165 11.73 3.82 -4.52
CA ALA A 165 12.90 4.54 -5.05
C ALA A 165 12.52 5.92 -5.61
N THR A 166 11.35 6.05 -6.25
CA THR A 166 10.80 7.34 -6.70
C THR A 166 10.55 8.26 -5.51
N GLU A 167 9.90 7.76 -4.47
CA GLU A 167 9.64 8.51 -3.24
C GLU A 167 10.93 9.00 -2.57
N ASN A 168 11.91 8.11 -2.36
CA ASN A 168 13.20 8.48 -1.78
C ASN A 168 13.95 9.51 -2.63
N ALA A 169 13.93 9.37 -3.95
CA ALA A 169 14.54 10.32 -4.87
C ALA A 169 13.86 11.70 -4.78
N MET A 170 12.52 11.75 -4.73
CA MET A 170 11.75 13.00 -4.57
C MET A 170 12.09 13.68 -3.25
N LEU A 171 12.10 12.92 -2.14
CA LEU A 171 12.42 13.45 -0.80
C LEU A 171 13.84 13.98 -0.72
N ALA A 172 14.83 13.26 -1.23
CA ALA A 172 16.23 13.69 -1.25
C ALA A 172 16.43 14.89 -2.17
N ALA A 173 15.78 14.93 -3.33
CA ALA A 173 15.87 16.04 -4.28
C ALA A 173 15.34 17.37 -3.71
N CYS A 174 14.35 17.33 -2.79
CA CYS A 174 13.90 18.53 -2.08
C CYS A 174 15.02 19.18 -1.23
N GLY A 175 16.05 18.43 -0.86
CA GLY A 175 17.22 18.93 -0.15
C GLY A 175 18.42 19.23 -1.05
N ALA A 176 18.36 18.94 -2.36
CA ALA A 176 19.47 19.13 -3.28
C ALA A 176 19.64 20.58 -3.70
N GLU A 177 20.79 20.92 -4.28
CA GLU A 177 21.00 22.18 -4.97
C GLU A 177 20.85 21.97 -6.49
N GLY A 178 19.99 22.76 -7.11
CA GLY A 178 19.63 22.61 -8.51
C GLY A 178 18.50 21.62 -8.75
N GLU A 179 18.02 21.59 -9.98
CA GLU A 179 16.89 20.78 -10.40
C GLU A 179 17.27 19.31 -10.53
N THR A 180 16.36 18.43 -10.11
CA THR A 180 16.46 16.98 -10.29
C THR A 180 15.37 16.50 -11.21
N VAL A 181 15.72 15.69 -12.22
CA VAL A 181 14.78 15.05 -13.13
C VAL A 181 14.81 13.52 -12.92
N ILE A 182 13.70 12.96 -12.48
CA ILE A 182 13.56 11.52 -12.25
C ILE A 182 12.84 10.90 -13.45
N CYS A 183 13.56 10.13 -14.24
CA CYS A 183 13.05 9.41 -15.42
C CYS A 183 12.66 7.98 -15.06
N ASN A 184 11.64 7.45 -15.76
CA ASN A 184 11.04 6.16 -15.50
C ASN A 184 10.51 6.03 -14.06
N ALA A 185 9.98 7.13 -13.53
CA ALA A 185 9.37 7.22 -12.22
C ALA A 185 8.12 6.32 -12.11
N ALA A 186 7.80 5.89 -10.90
CA ALA A 186 6.53 5.26 -10.58
C ALA A 186 5.37 6.25 -10.79
N ARG A 187 4.20 5.73 -11.22
CA ARG A 187 3.04 6.55 -11.62
C ARG A 187 1.85 6.40 -10.69
N GLU A 188 2.01 5.62 -9.65
CA GLU A 188 0.97 5.32 -8.66
C GLU A 188 0.38 6.61 -8.09
N PRO A 189 -0.94 6.64 -7.81
CA PRO A 189 -1.62 7.81 -7.23
C PRO A 189 -0.94 8.36 -5.98
N GLU A 190 -0.32 7.48 -5.20
CA GLU A 190 0.42 7.80 -3.99
C GLU A 190 1.64 8.70 -4.25
N ILE A 191 2.25 8.59 -5.46
CA ILE A 191 3.34 9.49 -5.89
C ILE A 191 2.80 10.89 -6.20
N ALA A 192 1.60 10.96 -6.80
CA ALA A 192 0.95 12.24 -7.05
C ALA A 192 0.53 12.94 -5.75
N ASP A 193 0.11 12.17 -4.74
CA ASP A 193 -0.23 12.67 -3.41
C ASP A 193 1.02 13.20 -2.68
N LEU A 194 2.14 12.48 -2.76
CA LEU A 194 3.42 12.96 -2.24
C LEU A 194 3.85 14.26 -2.92
N GLN A 195 3.70 14.38 -4.26
CA GLN A 195 3.94 15.64 -4.97
C GLN A 195 3.09 16.77 -4.39
N ALA A 196 1.77 16.54 -4.21
CA ALA A 196 0.85 17.53 -3.68
C ALA A 196 1.27 17.99 -2.27
N PHE A 197 1.66 17.05 -1.41
CA PHE A 197 2.17 17.36 -0.08
C PHE A 197 3.47 18.19 -0.13
N LEU A 198 4.45 17.80 -0.94
CA LEU A 198 5.72 18.54 -1.09
C LEU A 198 5.49 19.95 -1.65
N CYS A 199 4.55 20.10 -2.60
CA CYS A 199 4.14 21.41 -3.11
C CYS A 199 3.47 22.25 -2.03
N ALA A 200 2.63 21.67 -1.18
CA ALA A 200 2.01 22.36 -0.05
C ALA A 200 3.06 22.81 1.00
N MET A 201 4.18 22.10 1.11
CA MET A 201 5.34 22.52 1.93
C MET A 201 6.18 23.62 1.28
N GLY A 202 5.90 24.02 0.03
CA GLY A 202 6.64 25.06 -0.70
C GLY A 202 7.71 24.57 -1.66
N ALA A 203 7.86 23.25 -1.88
CA ALA A 203 8.69 22.70 -2.95
C ALA A 203 8.01 22.91 -4.31
N GLU A 204 8.79 22.89 -5.39
CA GLU A 204 8.26 22.85 -6.75
C GLU A 204 8.50 21.46 -7.34
N VAL A 205 7.45 20.63 -7.32
CA VAL A 205 7.47 19.27 -7.86
C VAL A 205 6.42 19.16 -8.95
N ARG A 206 6.78 18.59 -10.10
CA ARG A 206 5.89 18.46 -11.27
C ARG A 206 6.06 17.09 -11.92
N GLY A 207 5.00 16.61 -12.56
CA GLY A 207 5.04 15.43 -13.42
C GLY A 207 4.68 14.11 -12.75
N ALA A 208 4.34 14.08 -11.46
CA ALA A 208 3.87 12.86 -10.79
C ALA A 208 2.58 12.33 -11.47
N GLY A 209 2.45 11.00 -11.52
CA GLY A 209 1.46 10.32 -12.37
C GLY A 209 1.95 10.07 -13.80
N GLY A 210 2.99 10.78 -14.26
CA GLY A 210 3.75 10.52 -15.47
C GLY A 210 5.03 9.72 -15.22
N SER A 211 5.80 9.47 -16.28
CA SER A 211 7.08 8.75 -16.20
C SER A 211 8.29 9.63 -15.91
N VAL A 212 8.11 10.95 -15.87
CA VAL A 212 9.16 11.93 -15.61
C VAL A 212 8.67 12.88 -14.53
N ILE A 213 9.41 12.98 -13.43
CA ILE A 213 9.14 13.90 -12.33
C ILE A 213 10.30 14.88 -12.22
N THR A 214 9.98 16.16 -12.12
CA THR A 214 10.96 17.24 -11.91
C THR A 214 10.78 17.80 -10.51
N VAL A 215 11.87 17.90 -9.76
CA VAL A 215 11.92 18.49 -8.43
C VAL A 215 12.87 19.69 -8.48
N SER A 216 12.33 20.88 -8.27
CA SER A 216 13.09 22.13 -8.15
C SER A 216 13.04 22.60 -6.69
N PRO A 217 14.15 22.54 -5.95
CA PRO A 217 14.12 22.86 -4.53
C PRO A 217 13.87 24.34 -4.32
N LYS A 218 12.89 24.67 -3.51
CA LYS A 218 12.68 26.01 -2.94
C LYS A 218 12.90 25.91 -1.44
N ARG A 219 13.69 26.80 -0.90
CA ARG A 219 13.97 26.87 0.53
C ARG A 219 13.58 28.23 1.09
N PRO A 220 13.10 28.27 2.33
CA PRO A 220 12.83 27.16 3.25
C PRO A 220 11.52 26.45 2.92
N LEU A 221 11.45 25.13 3.19
CA LEU A 221 10.20 24.39 3.26
C LEU A 221 9.53 24.70 4.61
N HIS A 222 8.20 24.65 4.64
CA HIS A 222 7.39 24.95 5.83
C HIS A 222 6.37 23.85 6.12
N GLY A 223 5.77 23.88 7.30
CA GLY A 223 4.66 23.00 7.66
C GLY A 223 3.41 23.27 6.83
N CYS A 224 2.57 22.26 6.69
CA CYS A 224 1.32 22.35 5.95
C CYS A 224 0.23 21.46 6.53
N VAL A 225 -1.00 21.67 6.06
CA VAL A 225 -2.14 20.78 6.27
C VAL A 225 -2.36 20.03 4.96
N HIS A 226 -2.48 18.69 5.03
CA HIS A 226 -2.69 17.86 3.86
C HIS A 226 -3.63 16.70 4.19
N ARG A 227 -4.61 16.47 3.32
CA ARG A 227 -5.52 15.32 3.40
C ARG A 227 -5.00 14.19 2.52
N VAL A 228 -4.79 13.03 3.12
CA VAL A 228 -4.34 11.82 2.42
C VAL A 228 -5.42 11.33 1.46
N ILE A 229 -5.03 10.89 0.26
CA ILE A 229 -5.96 10.28 -0.71
C ILE A 229 -6.57 8.98 -0.15
N PRO A 230 -7.78 8.58 -0.60
CA PRO A 230 -8.40 7.33 -0.18
C PRO A 230 -7.61 6.09 -0.65
N ASP A 231 -7.61 5.04 0.18
CA ASP A 231 -6.89 3.79 -0.10
C ASP A 231 -7.58 2.96 -1.18
N ARG A 232 -7.04 2.99 -2.40
CA ARG A 232 -7.55 2.22 -3.54
C ARG A 232 -7.48 0.70 -3.32
N ILE A 233 -6.58 0.19 -2.47
CA ILE A 233 -6.45 -1.24 -2.22
C ILE A 233 -7.51 -1.70 -1.21
N VAL A 234 -7.81 -0.89 -0.20
CA VAL A 234 -8.94 -1.12 0.72
C VAL A 234 -10.26 -1.07 -0.05
N ALA A 235 -10.45 -0.07 -0.92
CA ALA A 235 -11.63 0.00 -1.78
C ALA A 235 -11.76 -1.24 -2.67
N ALA A 236 -10.68 -1.67 -3.34
CA ALA A 236 -10.66 -2.90 -4.13
C ALA A 236 -11.03 -4.14 -3.30
N THR A 237 -10.60 -4.20 -2.03
CA THR A 237 -10.94 -5.31 -1.13
C THR A 237 -12.44 -5.39 -0.88
N TYR A 238 -13.10 -4.28 -0.59
CA TYR A 238 -14.54 -4.28 -0.35
C TYR A 238 -15.36 -4.54 -1.62
N LEU A 239 -14.90 -4.04 -2.78
CA LEU A 239 -15.51 -4.41 -4.06
C LEU A 239 -15.38 -5.92 -4.35
N CYS A 240 -14.20 -6.50 -4.10
CA CYS A 240 -13.97 -7.94 -4.24
C CYS A 240 -14.77 -8.76 -3.22
N ALA A 241 -14.94 -8.26 -1.99
CA ALA A 241 -15.79 -8.89 -0.98
C ALA A 241 -17.26 -8.96 -1.45
N ALA A 242 -17.78 -7.85 -1.98
CA ALA A 242 -19.13 -7.82 -2.55
C ALA A 242 -19.26 -8.69 -3.81
N ALA A 243 -18.21 -8.74 -4.64
CA ALA A 243 -18.17 -9.66 -5.77
C ALA A 243 -18.18 -11.12 -5.32
N ALA A 244 -17.47 -11.49 -4.26
CA ALA A 244 -17.44 -12.85 -3.71
C ALA A 244 -18.76 -13.26 -3.05
N ALA A 245 -19.27 -12.45 -2.14
CA ALA A 245 -20.47 -12.75 -1.35
C ALA A 245 -21.79 -12.48 -2.13
N GLY A 246 -21.75 -11.64 -3.17
CA GLY A 246 -22.94 -11.10 -3.84
C GLY A 246 -23.53 -9.91 -3.10
N GLY A 247 -24.52 -9.27 -3.72
CA GLY A 247 -25.26 -8.15 -3.15
C GLY A 247 -24.96 -6.82 -3.83
N GLU A 248 -25.12 -5.74 -3.06
CA GLU A 248 -24.99 -4.36 -3.54
C GLU A 248 -24.29 -3.49 -2.47
N VAL A 249 -23.14 -2.94 -2.79
CA VAL A 249 -22.38 -2.07 -1.88
C VAL A 249 -22.05 -0.75 -2.53
N THR A 250 -22.01 0.30 -1.71
CA THR A 250 -21.54 1.63 -2.11
C THR A 250 -20.34 2.01 -1.26
N LEU A 251 -19.22 2.28 -1.90
CA LEU A 251 -18.02 2.81 -1.23
C LEU A 251 -17.98 4.33 -1.41
N ARG A 252 -17.88 5.06 -0.29
CA ARG A 252 -17.67 6.51 -0.24
C ARG A 252 -16.20 6.83 0.00
N ASN A 253 -15.86 8.10 -0.19
CA ASN A 253 -14.47 8.55 -0.12
C ASN A 253 -13.57 7.70 -1.04
N THR A 254 -13.86 7.70 -2.33
CA THR A 254 -13.11 6.94 -3.33
C THR A 254 -12.78 7.79 -4.55
N GLU A 255 -11.65 7.52 -5.18
CA GLU A 255 -11.31 8.05 -6.51
C GLU A 255 -11.32 6.90 -7.51
N HIS A 256 -12.38 6.83 -8.32
CA HIS A 256 -12.61 5.72 -9.25
C HIS A 256 -11.49 5.54 -10.28
N ARG A 257 -10.80 6.62 -10.67
CA ARG A 257 -9.67 6.57 -11.60
C ARG A 257 -8.52 5.74 -11.06
N HIS A 258 -8.34 5.72 -9.73
CA HIS A 258 -7.30 4.92 -9.07
C HIS A 258 -7.58 3.42 -9.10
N LEU A 259 -8.84 3.04 -9.39
CA LEU A 259 -9.35 1.66 -9.35
C LEU A 259 -9.70 1.11 -10.74
N ALA A 260 -9.47 1.87 -11.83
CA ALA A 260 -9.93 1.52 -13.17
C ALA A 260 -9.56 0.08 -13.59
N ALA A 261 -8.32 -0.37 -13.31
CA ALA A 261 -7.89 -1.72 -13.65
C ALA A 261 -8.70 -2.81 -12.88
N VAL A 262 -9.06 -2.55 -11.61
CA VAL A 262 -9.81 -3.51 -10.78
C VAL A 262 -11.29 -3.50 -11.16
N THR A 263 -11.91 -2.34 -11.29
CA THR A 263 -13.33 -2.20 -11.65
C THR A 263 -13.63 -2.77 -13.03
N THR A 264 -12.72 -2.60 -14.00
CA THR A 264 -12.83 -3.23 -15.33
C THR A 264 -12.87 -4.75 -15.24
N VAL A 265 -12.00 -5.37 -14.44
CA VAL A 265 -11.98 -6.83 -14.28
C VAL A 265 -13.23 -7.33 -13.56
N LEU A 266 -13.73 -6.61 -12.55
CA LEU A 266 -14.98 -6.97 -11.86
C LEU A 266 -16.20 -6.84 -12.77
N ASP A 267 -16.25 -5.85 -13.65
CA ASP A 267 -17.28 -5.71 -14.68
C ASP A 267 -17.23 -6.88 -15.68
N GLN A 268 -16.03 -7.24 -16.16
CA GLN A 268 -15.83 -8.42 -17.03
C GLN A 268 -16.26 -9.73 -16.34
N ALA A 269 -16.09 -9.83 -15.01
CA ALA A 269 -16.51 -10.97 -14.22
C ALA A 269 -18.04 -11.07 -14.06
N GLY A 270 -18.79 -10.02 -14.44
CA GLY A 270 -20.25 -10.00 -14.40
C GLY A 270 -20.84 -9.17 -13.26
N CYS A 271 -20.03 -8.32 -12.60
CA CYS A 271 -20.54 -7.33 -11.67
C CYS A 271 -21.00 -6.07 -12.41
N GLY A 272 -22.09 -5.45 -11.99
CA GLY A 272 -22.44 -4.09 -12.41
C GLY A 272 -21.64 -3.09 -11.58
N VAL A 273 -20.80 -2.27 -12.22
CA VAL A 273 -20.02 -1.22 -11.54
C VAL A 273 -20.47 0.15 -12.00
N ARG A 274 -20.79 1.02 -11.04
CA ARG A 274 -21.13 2.43 -11.29
C ARG A 274 -20.18 3.32 -10.50
N CYS A 275 -19.61 4.32 -11.17
CA CYS A 275 -18.68 5.27 -10.57
C CYS A 275 -19.23 6.68 -10.65
N GLY A 276 -18.99 7.47 -9.62
CA GLY A 276 -19.29 8.92 -9.58
C GLY A 276 -18.25 9.66 -8.75
N GLU A 277 -18.46 10.94 -8.54
CA GLU A 277 -17.58 11.74 -7.71
C GLU A 277 -17.63 11.28 -6.26
N GLY A 278 -16.49 10.82 -5.74
CA GLY A 278 -16.34 10.36 -4.36
C GLY A 278 -17.01 9.02 -4.05
N TYR A 279 -17.57 8.29 -5.03
CA TYR A 279 -18.16 6.96 -4.75
C TYR A 279 -17.97 5.95 -5.88
N ILE A 280 -18.01 4.68 -5.49
CA ILE A 280 -18.09 3.53 -6.38
C ILE A 280 -19.18 2.59 -5.83
N GLN A 281 -20.11 2.18 -6.70
CA GLN A 281 -21.12 1.19 -6.39
C GLN A 281 -20.83 -0.08 -7.17
N LEU A 282 -20.95 -1.25 -6.51
CA LEU A 282 -20.88 -2.55 -7.14
C LEU A 282 -22.13 -3.33 -6.82
N VAL A 283 -22.70 -3.95 -7.86
CA VAL A 283 -23.88 -4.84 -7.76
C VAL A 283 -23.51 -6.18 -8.37
N ARG A 284 -23.68 -7.27 -7.61
CA ARG A 284 -23.61 -8.64 -8.11
C ARG A 284 -24.90 -9.38 -7.78
N THR A 285 -25.65 -9.79 -8.81
CA THR A 285 -26.90 -10.54 -8.67
C THR A 285 -26.83 -11.94 -9.26
N GLY A 286 -25.85 -12.22 -10.11
CA GLY A 286 -25.68 -13.49 -10.81
C GLY A 286 -24.36 -14.19 -10.49
N PRO A 287 -24.11 -15.35 -11.09
CA PRO A 287 -22.83 -16.04 -10.97
C PRO A 287 -21.71 -15.24 -11.64
N LEU A 288 -20.52 -15.28 -11.03
CA LEU A 288 -19.31 -14.70 -11.63
C LEU A 288 -18.82 -15.60 -12.79
N ARG A 289 -18.13 -14.98 -13.73
CA ARG A 289 -17.48 -15.64 -14.87
C ARG A 289 -15.98 -15.44 -14.79
N ALA A 290 -15.23 -16.43 -15.29
CA ALA A 290 -13.81 -16.29 -15.49
C ALA A 290 -13.49 -15.09 -16.41
N VAL A 291 -12.37 -14.45 -16.16
CA VAL A 291 -11.90 -13.27 -16.88
C VAL A 291 -10.64 -13.60 -17.70
N PRO A 292 -10.30 -12.78 -18.70
CA PRO A 292 -9.00 -12.87 -19.39
C PRO A 292 -7.83 -12.86 -18.40
N PRO A 293 -6.64 -13.36 -18.79
CA PRO A 293 -5.50 -13.45 -17.89
C PRO A 293 -5.17 -12.13 -17.20
N VAL A 294 -5.20 -12.12 -15.85
CA VAL A 294 -4.86 -10.96 -15.02
C VAL A 294 -3.36 -10.93 -14.81
N ARG A 295 -2.70 -9.89 -15.31
CA ARG A 295 -1.25 -9.69 -15.18
C ARG A 295 -0.96 -8.49 -14.31
N THR A 296 -0.22 -8.70 -13.23
CA THR A 296 0.22 -7.56 -12.40
C THR A 296 1.25 -6.72 -13.15
N ALA A 297 1.12 -5.41 -13.02
CA ALA A 297 2.01 -4.43 -13.65
C ALA A 297 2.04 -3.13 -12.84
N PRO A 298 3.09 -2.29 -12.99
CA PRO A 298 3.09 -0.93 -12.47
C PRO A 298 1.86 -0.16 -12.93
N TYR A 299 1.40 0.78 -12.12
CA TYR A 299 0.25 1.62 -12.43
C TYR A 299 0.41 2.33 -13.81
N PRO A 300 -0.66 2.40 -14.65
CA PRO A 300 -2.05 2.06 -14.37
C PRO A 300 -2.44 0.59 -14.64
N GLY A 301 -1.48 -0.33 -14.72
CA GLY A 301 -1.76 -1.75 -14.83
C GLY A 301 -2.40 -2.33 -13.57
N PHE A 302 -2.70 -3.64 -13.60
CA PHE A 302 -3.36 -4.30 -12.47
C PHE A 302 -2.42 -4.36 -11.26
N PRO A 303 -2.82 -3.80 -10.09
CA PRO A 303 -1.92 -3.70 -8.94
C PRO A 303 -1.69 -5.07 -8.28
N THR A 304 -0.43 -5.38 -7.98
CA THR A 304 -0.05 -6.63 -7.29
C THR A 304 -0.74 -6.75 -5.92
N ASP A 305 -1.01 -5.64 -5.24
CA ASP A 305 -1.71 -5.64 -3.95
C ASP A 305 -3.18 -6.07 -4.04
N CYS A 306 -3.80 -6.00 -5.21
CA CYS A 306 -5.16 -6.48 -5.45
C CYS A 306 -5.21 -7.91 -5.99
N GLN A 307 -4.08 -8.52 -6.35
CA GLN A 307 -4.03 -9.82 -7.02
C GLN A 307 -4.63 -10.93 -6.15
N ALA A 308 -4.19 -11.07 -4.88
CA ALA A 308 -4.69 -12.10 -3.98
C ALA A 308 -6.18 -11.92 -3.67
N ILE A 309 -6.62 -10.68 -3.51
CA ILE A 309 -7.99 -10.30 -3.17
C ILE A 309 -8.94 -10.62 -4.33
N LEU A 310 -8.56 -10.26 -5.56
CA LEU A 310 -9.33 -10.59 -6.75
C LEU A 310 -9.35 -12.11 -6.99
N MET A 311 -8.22 -12.80 -6.78
CA MET A 311 -8.17 -14.26 -6.86
C MET A 311 -9.21 -14.89 -5.92
N ALA A 312 -9.29 -14.44 -4.67
CA ALA A 312 -10.27 -14.92 -3.70
C ALA A 312 -11.72 -14.66 -4.16
N ALA A 313 -12.00 -13.50 -4.75
CA ALA A 313 -13.32 -13.18 -5.29
C ALA A 313 -13.74 -14.07 -6.46
N LEU A 314 -12.79 -14.58 -7.24
CA LEU A 314 -13.06 -15.39 -8.44
C LEU A 314 -13.00 -16.91 -8.21
N LEU A 315 -12.87 -17.38 -6.95
CA LEU A 315 -12.78 -18.81 -6.65
C LEU A 315 -14.01 -19.63 -7.07
N GLN A 316 -15.17 -18.97 -7.14
CA GLN A 316 -16.43 -19.60 -7.58
C GLN A 316 -16.88 -19.07 -8.96
N ALA A 317 -16.01 -18.41 -9.72
CA ALA A 317 -16.33 -17.93 -11.05
C ALA A 317 -16.41 -19.09 -12.06
N GLN A 318 -17.42 -19.10 -12.90
CA GLN A 318 -17.58 -20.12 -13.95
C GLN A 318 -16.45 -20.05 -14.96
N GLY A 319 -15.68 -21.14 -15.11
CA GLY A 319 -14.52 -21.24 -16.01
C GLY A 319 -13.18 -21.15 -15.30
N THR A 320 -12.14 -20.77 -16.02
CA THR A 320 -10.76 -20.74 -15.53
C THR A 320 -10.14 -19.36 -15.72
N THR A 321 -9.62 -18.80 -14.64
CA THR A 321 -8.87 -17.52 -14.67
C THR A 321 -7.38 -17.77 -14.43
N VAL A 322 -6.52 -17.13 -15.21
CA VAL A 322 -5.07 -17.19 -15.06
C VAL A 322 -4.55 -15.89 -14.46
N PHE A 323 -3.76 -16.01 -13.41
CA PHE A 323 -3.05 -14.88 -12.80
C PHE A 323 -1.56 -14.99 -13.10
N VAL A 324 -0.94 -13.88 -13.49
CA VAL A 324 0.51 -13.78 -13.74
C VAL A 324 1.07 -12.66 -12.88
N GLU A 325 1.90 -13.02 -11.91
CA GLU A 325 2.52 -12.08 -10.99
C GLU A 325 3.89 -11.63 -11.52
N ASN A 326 3.98 -10.39 -11.94
CA ASN A 326 5.21 -9.84 -12.53
C ASN A 326 6.05 -9.02 -11.55
N ILE A 327 5.50 -8.65 -10.38
CA ILE A 327 6.15 -7.74 -9.43
C ILE A 327 6.92 -8.52 -8.36
N PHE A 328 6.26 -9.49 -7.69
CA PHE A 328 6.88 -10.24 -6.58
C PHE A 328 7.08 -11.72 -6.90
N GLN A 329 8.12 -12.32 -6.31
CA GLN A 329 8.45 -13.73 -6.54
C GLN A 329 7.55 -14.68 -5.74
N SER A 330 7.20 -14.32 -4.51
CA SER A 330 6.49 -15.20 -3.57
C SER A 330 5.11 -14.66 -3.19
N ARG A 331 4.30 -14.26 -4.20
CA ARG A 331 2.99 -13.64 -3.96
C ARG A 331 1.88 -14.63 -3.63
N TYR A 332 2.05 -15.91 -3.98
CA TYR A 332 1.01 -16.94 -3.85
C TYR A 332 1.03 -17.71 -2.52
N ARG A 333 1.60 -17.16 -1.46
CA ARG A 333 1.69 -17.80 -0.13
C ARG A 333 0.34 -18.08 0.53
N HIS A 334 -0.70 -17.36 0.14
CA HIS A 334 -2.08 -17.55 0.60
C HIS A 334 -2.80 -18.73 -0.09
N VAL A 335 -2.28 -19.21 -1.22
CA VAL A 335 -2.92 -20.27 -2.01
C VAL A 335 -3.11 -21.58 -1.25
N PRO A 336 -2.15 -22.10 -0.47
CA PRO A 336 -2.38 -23.30 0.34
C PRO A 336 -3.55 -23.16 1.33
N GLU A 337 -3.75 -21.98 1.90
CA GLU A 337 -4.87 -21.73 2.81
C GLU A 337 -6.21 -21.66 2.06
N LEU A 338 -6.26 -21.07 0.86
CA LEU A 338 -7.45 -21.11 -0.01
C LEU A 338 -7.77 -22.53 -0.46
N ALA A 339 -6.75 -23.35 -0.74
CA ALA A 339 -6.94 -24.77 -1.10
C ALA A 339 -7.58 -25.57 0.06
N ARG A 340 -7.25 -25.25 1.31
CA ARG A 340 -7.92 -25.85 2.51
C ARG A 340 -9.41 -25.49 2.57
N MET A 341 -9.81 -24.36 1.99
CA MET A 341 -11.22 -23.97 1.86
C MET A 341 -11.92 -24.64 0.67
N GLY A 342 -11.22 -25.48 -0.10
CA GLY A 342 -11.77 -26.19 -1.27
C GLY A 342 -11.54 -25.48 -2.61
N ALA A 343 -10.69 -24.48 -2.68
CA ALA A 343 -10.34 -23.81 -3.94
C ALA A 343 -9.47 -24.70 -4.82
N ASP A 344 -9.75 -24.78 -6.13
CA ASP A 344 -8.90 -25.45 -7.14
C ASP A 344 -7.96 -24.40 -7.75
N ILE A 345 -6.76 -24.34 -7.20
CA ILE A 345 -5.70 -23.41 -7.63
C ILE A 345 -4.41 -24.21 -7.86
N ARG A 346 -3.82 -24.04 -9.04
CA ARG A 346 -2.51 -24.58 -9.37
C ARG A 346 -1.52 -23.45 -9.60
N THR A 347 -0.37 -23.53 -8.93
CA THR A 347 0.68 -22.49 -9.04
C THR A 347 1.96 -23.08 -9.59
N GLU A 348 2.57 -22.38 -10.55
CA GLU A 348 3.89 -22.68 -11.07
C GLU A 348 4.68 -21.37 -11.25
N GLY A 349 5.74 -21.18 -10.46
CA GLY A 349 6.53 -19.97 -10.48
C GLY A 349 5.68 -18.71 -10.24
N ARG A 350 5.51 -17.89 -11.26
CA ARG A 350 4.75 -16.63 -11.22
C ARG A 350 3.34 -16.75 -11.80
N VAL A 351 2.88 -17.94 -12.09
CA VAL A 351 1.57 -18.20 -12.69
C VAL A 351 0.70 -18.95 -11.69
N ALA A 352 -0.55 -18.55 -11.56
CA ALA A 352 -1.59 -19.29 -10.87
C ALA A 352 -2.79 -19.49 -11.81
N VAL A 353 -3.28 -20.73 -11.88
CA VAL A 353 -4.48 -21.11 -12.62
C VAL A 353 -5.56 -21.41 -11.60
N VAL A 354 -6.66 -20.65 -11.63
CA VAL A 354 -7.81 -20.78 -10.75
C VAL A 354 -8.96 -21.36 -11.54
N CYS A 355 -9.38 -22.58 -11.20
CA CYS A 355 -10.59 -23.20 -11.73
C CYS A 355 -11.73 -22.92 -10.76
N GLY A 356 -12.84 -22.37 -11.27
CA GLY A 356 -13.99 -22.08 -10.42
C GLY A 356 -14.56 -23.33 -9.78
N THR A 357 -14.79 -23.29 -8.47
CA THR A 357 -15.41 -24.38 -7.69
C THR A 357 -16.88 -24.07 -7.40
N GLU A 358 -17.71 -25.09 -7.29
CA GLU A 358 -19.12 -24.89 -6.94
C GLU A 358 -19.28 -24.39 -5.51
N ARG A 359 -18.44 -24.86 -4.59
CA ARG A 359 -18.53 -24.57 -3.14
C ARG A 359 -17.16 -24.36 -2.52
N LEU A 360 -17.10 -23.40 -1.62
CA LEU A 360 -16.02 -23.23 -0.67
C LEU A 360 -16.52 -23.59 0.72
N HIS A 361 -15.65 -24.10 1.57
CA HIS A 361 -15.98 -24.53 2.93
C HIS A 361 -15.27 -23.65 3.95
N GLY A 362 -16.03 -23.18 4.95
CA GLY A 362 -15.47 -22.52 6.10
C GLY A 362 -14.51 -23.46 6.87
N THR A 363 -13.35 -22.96 7.21
CA THR A 363 -12.34 -23.69 8.00
C THR A 363 -11.41 -22.70 8.71
N GLU A 364 -10.53 -23.22 9.54
CA GLU A 364 -9.47 -22.42 10.17
C GLU A 364 -8.31 -22.23 9.20
N VAL A 365 -7.93 -20.98 8.95
CA VAL A 365 -6.87 -20.55 8.03
C VAL A 365 -5.96 -19.51 8.67
N VAL A 366 -4.73 -19.40 8.19
CA VAL A 366 -3.72 -18.49 8.76
C VAL A 366 -3.29 -17.44 7.76
N ALA A 367 -3.42 -16.17 8.14
CA ALA A 367 -2.89 -15.06 7.37
C ALA A 367 -1.36 -15.08 7.38
N THR A 368 -0.73 -15.20 6.22
CA THR A 368 0.73 -15.23 6.06
C THR A 368 1.31 -13.88 5.68
N ASP A 369 0.48 -12.99 5.18
CA ASP A 369 0.83 -11.60 4.83
C ASP A 369 -0.44 -10.73 4.79
N LEU A 370 -0.26 -9.42 4.65
CA LEU A 370 -1.34 -8.43 4.66
C LEU A 370 -2.44 -8.73 3.64
N ARG A 371 -2.08 -8.92 2.36
CA ARG A 371 -3.06 -9.06 1.28
C ARG A 371 -3.59 -10.48 1.16
N GLY A 372 -2.76 -11.46 1.50
CA GLY A 372 -3.19 -12.86 1.66
C GLY A 372 -4.23 -13.00 2.77
N GLY A 373 -4.02 -12.35 3.92
CA GLY A 373 -4.98 -12.35 5.03
C GLY A 373 -6.33 -11.72 4.63
N ALA A 374 -6.31 -10.59 3.94
CA ALA A 374 -7.53 -9.97 3.41
C ALA A 374 -8.23 -10.87 2.37
N ALA A 375 -7.46 -11.57 1.53
CA ALA A 375 -8.00 -12.52 0.56
C ALA A 375 -8.73 -13.71 1.24
N LEU A 376 -8.17 -14.22 2.36
CA LEU A 376 -8.82 -15.27 3.16
C LEU A 376 -10.14 -14.78 3.77
N ALA A 377 -10.19 -13.53 4.22
CA ALA A 377 -11.45 -12.94 4.70
C ALA A 377 -12.48 -12.83 3.56
N VAL A 378 -12.08 -12.39 2.36
CA VAL A 378 -12.94 -12.32 1.18
C VAL A 378 -13.47 -13.71 0.80
N ALA A 379 -12.61 -14.75 0.78
CA ALA A 379 -13.04 -16.12 0.51
C ALA A 379 -14.01 -16.63 1.58
N GLY A 380 -13.77 -16.30 2.86
CA GLY A 380 -14.65 -16.67 3.97
C GLY A 380 -16.06 -16.15 3.86
N LEU A 381 -16.26 -14.96 3.26
CA LEU A 381 -17.60 -14.40 3.02
C LEU A 381 -18.43 -15.22 2.01
N ALA A 382 -17.76 -15.90 1.08
CA ALA A 382 -18.40 -16.75 0.06
C ALA A 382 -18.48 -18.23 0.45
N ALA A 383 -17.79 -18.65 1.52
CA ALA A 383 -17.73 -20.05 1.94
C ALA A 383 -18.99 -20.49 2.69
N GLU A 384 -19.32 -21.78 2.60
CA GLU A 384 -20.37 -22.38 3.42
C GLU A 384 -19.83 -22.66 4.84
N GLY A 385 -20.57 -22.22 5.86
CA GLY A 385 -20.19 -22.40 7.27
C GLY A 385 -19.33 -21.28 7.82
N VAL A 386 -18.44 -21.59 8.75
CA VAL A 386 -17.65 -20.62 9.51
C VAL A 386 -16.18 -20.70 9.15
N THR A 387 -15.60 -19.58 8.76
CA THR A 387 -14.16 -19.43 8.52
C THR A 387 -13.52 -18.66 9.68
N THR A 388 -12.45 -19.21 10.25
CA THR A 388 -11.62 -18.51 11.26
C THR A 388 -10.28 -18.13 10.65
N VAL A 389 -9.99 -16.83 10.55
CA VAL A 389 -8.71 -16.32 10.03
C VAL A 389 -7.84 -15.90 11.20
N GLN A 390 -6.77 -16.66 11.43
CA GLN A 390 -5.74 -16.34 12.41
C GLN A 390 -4.68 -15.39 11.87
N GLY A 391 -3.86 -14.81 12.76
CA GLY A 391 -2.75 -13.94 12.36
C GLY A 391 -3.17 -12.56 11.85
N ILE A 392 -4.27 -12.02 12.37
CA ILE A 392 -4.85 -10.74 11.93
C ILE A 392 -3.94 -9.53 12.09
N GLY A 393 -2.86 -9.63 12.89
CA GLY A 393 -1.83 -8.60 12.94
C GLY A 393 -1.22 -8.25 11.59
N HIS A 394 -1.20 -9.20 10.63
CA HIS A 394 -0.83 -8.90 9.25
C HIS A 394 -1.87 -8.00 8.56
N ILE A 395 -3.17 -8.24 8.80
CA ILE A 395 -4.28 -7.45 8.21
C ILE A 395 -4.27 -6.02 8.77
N GLN A 396 -4.06 -5.85 10.07
CA GLN A 396 -4.04 -4.56 10.78
C GLN A 396 -2.90 -3.62 10.33
N ARG A 397 -1.94 -4.12 9.53
CA ARG A 397 -0.94 -3.29 8.89
C ARG A 397 -1.50 -2.41 7.76
N GLY A 398 -2.66 -2.72 7.21
CA GLY A 398 -3.22 -2.01 6.06
C GLY A 398 -4.72 -1.78 6.09
N TYR A 399 -5.42 -2.33 7.07
CA TYR A 399 -6.85 -2.11 7.30
C TYR A 399 -7.05 -1.66 8.73
N ALA A 400 -7.67 -0.51 8.93
CA ALA A 400 -7.93 0.06 10.25
C ALA A 400 -8.96 -0.79 11.02
N ASP A 401 -10.06 -1.14 10.35
CA ASP A 401 -11.10 -2.02 10.90
C ASP A 401 -11.78 -2.85 9.81
N LEU A 402 -11.08 -3.83 9.24
CA LEU A 402 -11.65 -4.71 8.22
C LEU A 402 -12.95 -5.40 8.70
N ALA A 403 -12.97 -5.84 9.94
CA ALA A 403 -14.13 -6.55 10.49
C ALA A 403 -15.33 -5.62 10.69
N GLY A 404 -15.10 -4.40 11.20
CA GLY A 404 -16.13 -3.37 11.37
C GLY A 404 -16.73 -2.93 10.04
N ASP A 405 -15.89 -2.64 9.05
CA ASP A 405 -16.31 -2.21 7.72
C ASP A 405 -17.12 -3.29 7.00
N LEU A 406 -16.67 -4.55 7.04
CA LEU A 406 -17.43 -5.68 6.47
C LEU A 406 -18.75 -5.91 7.22
N ARG A 407 -18.78 -5.71 8.54
CA ARG A 407 -20.01 -5.79 9.35
C ARG A 407 -20.97 -4.66 8.97
N ALA A 408 -20.49 -3.45 8.74
CA ALA A 408 -21.29 -2.32 8.26
C ALA A 408 -21.91 -2.61 6.88
N LEU A 409 -21.22 -3.43 6.06
CA LEU A 409 -21.75 -3.96 4.80
C LEU A 409 -22.65 -5.21 4.97
N GLY A 410 -22.98 -5.59 6.19
CA GLY A 410 -23.91 -6.70 6.49
C GLY A 410 -23.26 -8.08 6.64
N ALA A 411 -21.93 -8.18 6.64
CA ALA A 411 -21.26 -9.44 6.90
C ALA A 411 -21.46 -9.89 8.36
N ARG A 412 -21.56 -11.22 8.56
CA ARG A 412 -21.55 -11.84 9.89
C ARG A 412 -20.09 -12.12 10.27
N ILE A 413 -19.45 -11.16 10.89
CA ILE A 413 -18.03 -11.20 11.23
C ILE A 413 -17.80 -10.69 12.64
N THR A 414 -16.92 -11.37 13.39
CA THR A 414 -16.49 -10.97 14.73
C THR A 414 -14.97 -11.03 14.85
N GLU A 415 -14.39 -10.10 15.60
CA GLU A 415 -12.96 -10.11 15.97
C GLU A 415 -12.85 -10.51 17.45
N GLN A 416 -11.89 -11.42 17.75
CA GLN A 416 -11.60 -11.94 19.09
C GLN A 416 -10.10 -11.95 19.39
#